data_c02cc6fd317886af732a7d918783db5c
#
_entry.id   c02cc6fd317886af732a7d918783db5c
#
_cell.length_a   1.000
_cell.length_b   1.000
_cell.length_c   1.000
_cell.angle_alpha   90.00
_cell.angle_beta   90.00
_cell.angle_gamma   90.00
#
_symmetry.space_group_name_H-M   'P 1'
#
loop_
_entity.id
_entity.type
_entity.pdbx_description
1 polymer ?
#
loop_
_entity_poly.entity_id
_entity_poly.type
_entity_poly.pdbx_seq_one_letter_code
_entity_poly.pdbx_strand_id
1 'polypeptide(L)'
;MSRILLRSAKDPFLPVSPEASLARNVFASNSGNMLFTQATHQLLSVPGTEVVADGYVVDRNDLGPETIAKINAEFDAYVIPLANAFRPAFQRQLRRLTNVIRQLDIPVVIVGVGAQTNSRATELPEEIRGTVSDFVGAVLDKSAKVGVRGDITRRCLAALGFGDEHVEVIGCPSLYAPGRDLTVVKSDHGLSADSPIAANLTLSQVNAAKIINRAVDRYPGMVYIPQTINELRMLLWGVPLPQPLDDSMPATLDHPLYRQGRVRFFLDPIRWHEFLAERQFAFGTRIHGNIAALSVGTPAYLLAFDSRTTELADYHAIPYASAHRISPDTDPAELYDRADFTEFNARHPENFDRFAGFLDKNGLTHSYQPGQENPQFRERLAAAGLPAGVRPLFGGGDEAIEQLLGRLRWLYQGEDVDRARETGAYEPMPFGKLPEPRPVKVSAPGATPVAPPPPLRRQLIKRARRLVRRLRS
;
A
#
# COMPACT_ATOMS: atom_id res chain seq x y z
N MET A 1 10.05 -29.38 7.35
CA MET A 1 9.91 -27.93 7.52
C MET A 1 9.17 -27.45 6.29
N SER A 2 7.97 -26.91 6.46
CA SER A 2 7.19 -26.42 5.31
C SER A 2 7.76 -25.06 4.84
N ARG A 3 7.71 -24.82 3.51
CA ARG A 3 8.18 -23.56 2.91
C ARG A 3 7.07 -22.94 2.08
N ILE A 4 6.69 -21.74 2.42
CA ILE A 4 5.65 -20.98 1.71
C ILE A 4 6.30 -19.84 0.94
N LEU A 5 6.10 -19.79 -0.37
CA LEU A 5 6.41 -18.63 -1.17
C LEU A 5 5.30 -17.60 -0.96
N LEU A 6 5.65 -16.36 -0.63
CA LEU A 6 4.69 -15.28 -0.41
C LEU A 6 4.91 -14.14 -1.39
N ARG A 7 3.88 -13.77 -2.12
CA ARG A 7 3.94 -12.55 -2.94
C ARG A 7 4.01 -11.31 -2.05
N SER A 8 5.21 -10.83 -1.83
CA SER A 8 5.48 -9.64 -1.02
C SER A 8 6.75 -8.92 -1.48
N ALA A 9 6.89 -7.66 -1.07
CA ALA A 9 8.00 -6.81 -1.50
C ALA A 9 9.36 -7.27 -1.00
N LYS A 10 9.42 -7.60 0.29
CA LYS A 10 10.64 -7.97 1.00
C LYS A 10 10.28 -8.85 2.20
N ASP A 11 11.27 -9.50 2.75
CA ASP A 11 11.18 -10.09 4.08
C ASP A 11 10.87 -8.98 5.10
N PRO A 12 9.89 -9.16 6.00
CA PRO A 12 9.48 -8.13 6.97
C PRO A 12 10.61 -7.77 7.96
N PHE A 13 11.56 -8.65 8.18
CA PHE A 13 12.68 -8.41 9.09
C PHE A 13 13.87 -7.71 8.43
N LEU A 14 13.82 -7.48 7.12
CA LEU A 14 14.89 -6.86 6.37
C LEU A 14 14.75 -5.34 6.38
N PRO A 15 15.69 -4.58 7.01
CA PRO A 15 15.73 -3.14 6.88
C PRO A 15 16.16 -2.73 5.47
N VAL A 16 15.43 -1.81 4.85
CA VAL A 16 15.78 -1.22 3.55
C VAL A 16 15.79 0.29 3.69
N SER A 17 16.86 0.93 3.24
CA SER A 17 16.97 2.40 3.31
C SER A 17 15.89 3.10 2.48
N PRO A 18 15.54 4.35 2.77
CA PRO A 18 14.60 5.13 1.97
C PRO A 18 15.01 5.23 0.50
N GLU A 19 16.27 5.42 0.23
CA GLU A 19 16.85 5.56 -1.11
C GLU A 19 16.75 4.25 -1.89
N ALA A 20 17.13 3.14 -1.29
CA ALA A 20 17.00 1.81 -1.88
C ALA A 20 15.53 1.42 -2.08
N SER A 21 14.66 1.77 -1.12
CA SER A 21 13.22 1.55 -1.23
C SER A 21 12.62 2.30 -2.42
N LEU A 22 13.05 3.53 -2.66
CA LEU A 22 12.65 4.33 -3.82
C LEU A 22 13.21 3.74 -5.12
N ALA A 23 14.52 3.44 -5.17
CA ALA A 23 15.20 2.97 -6.37
C ALA A 23 14.65 1.64 -6.86
N ARG A 24 14.35 0.73 -5.94
CA ARG A 24 13.85 -0.62 -6.23
C ARG A 24 12.34 -0.74 -6.25
N ASN A 25 11.62 0.29 -5.80
CA ASN A 25 10.16 0.27 -5.65
C ASN A 25 9.68 -0.95 -4.84
N VAL A 26 10.27 -1.15 -3.66
CA VAL A 26 10.05 -2.36 -2.83
C VAL A 26 8.60 -2.50 -2.32
N PHE A 27 7.77 -1.48 -2.41
CA PHE A 27 6.36 -1.51 -1.97
C PHE A 27 5.36 -1.39 -3.14
N ALA A 28 5.76 -1.74 -4.36
CA ALA A 28 4.91 -1.69 -5.55
C ALA A 28 4.15 -0.37 -5.68
N SER A 29 4.88 0.75 -5.57
CA SER A 29 4.43 2.13 -5.69
C SER A 29 3.52 2.67 -4.57
N ASN A 30 3.11 1.83 -3.61
CA ASN A 30 2.27 2.26 -2.48
C ASN A 30 2.63 1.50 -1.19
N SER A 31 3.06 2.22 -0.15
CA SER A 31 3.46 1.61 1.13
C SER A 31 2.33 0.85 1.84
N GLY A 32 1.07 1.18 1.57
CA GLY A 32 -0.08 0.43 2.06
C GLY A 32 -0.10 -1.05 1.63
N ASN A 33 0.62 -1.40 0.54
CA ASN A 33 0.74 -2.81 0.13
C ASN A 33 1.54 -3.65 1.13
N MET A 34 2.44 -3.04 1.88
CA MET A 34 3.23 -3.75 2.90
C MET A 34 2.37 -4.20 4.08
N LEU A 35 1.28 -3.49 4.39
CA LEU A 35 0.41 -3.84 5.52
C LEU A 35 -0.20 -5.23 5.35
N PHE A 36 -0.88 -5.47 4.24
CA PHE A 36 -1.57 -6.76 4.05
C PHE A 36 -0.60 -7.90 3.72
N THR A 37 0.54 -7.60 3.07
CA THR A 37 1.56 -8.64 2.81
C THR A 37 2.30 -9.04 4.09
N GLN A 38 2.67 -8.09 4.95
CA GLN A 38 3.28 -8.41 6.24
C GLN A 38 2.29 -9.10 7.19
N ALA A 39 1.02 -8.68 7.21
CA ALA A 39 -0.01 -9.36 7.98
C ALA A 39 -0.13 -10.84 7.55
N THR A 40 -0.19 -11.10 6.23
CA THR A 40 -0.21 -12.49 5.72
C THR A 40 1.07 -13.25 6.08
N HIS A 41 2.24 -12.61 5.99
CA HIS A 41 3.50 -13.22 6.42
C HIS A 41 3.47 -13.61 7.89
N GLN A 42 3.02 -12.70 8.77
CA GLN A 42 2.89 -12.95 10.21
C GLN A 42 2.00 -14.16 10.50
N LEU A 43 0.85 -14.23 9.82
CA LEU A 43 -0.13 -15.28 10.03
C LEU A 43 0.37 -16.67 9.61
N LEU A 44 1.16 -16.73 8.53
CA LEU A 44 1.73 -17.98 8.01
C LEU A 44 3.07 -18.37 8.67
N SER A 45 3.67 -17.46 9.44
CA SER A 45 4.90 -17.73 10.19
C SER A 45 4.60 -18.52 11.47
N VAL A 46 4.45 -19.81 11.33
CA VAL A 46 4.16 -20.75 12.43
C VAL A 46 5.34 -21.68 12.71
N PRO A 47 5.39 -22.36 13.86
CA PRO A 47 6.43 -23.33 14.14
C PRO A 47 6.60 -24.36 13.01
N GLY A 48 7.82 -24.54 12.53
CA GLY A 48 8.10 -25.48 11.42
C GLY A 48 7.79 -24.95 10.02
N THR A 49 7.39 -23.70 9.85
CA THR A 49 7.14 -23.09 8.55
C THR A 49 8.08 -21.91 8.29
N GLU A 50 8.73 -21.91 7.13
CA GLU A 50 9.48 -20.79 6.57
C GLU A 50 8.62 -20.06 5.54
N VAL A 51 8.47 -18.74 5.70
CA VAL A 51 7.78 -17.89 4.73
C VAL A 51 8.80 -17.04 3.99
N VAL A 52 8.84 -17.17 2.68
CA VAL A 52 9.84 -16.52 1.82
C VAL A 52 9.15 -15.49 0.92
N ALA A 53 9.58 -14.22 1.01
CA ALA A 53 9.10 -13.16 0.15
C ALA A 53 9.59 -13.35 -1.30
N ASP A 54 8.69 -13.24 -2.30
CA ASP A 54 9.05 -13.34 -3.72
C ASP A 54 9.57 -12.02 -4.32
N GLY A 55 9.53 -10.89 -3.59
CA GLY A 55 9.94 -9.54 -4.02
C GLY A 55 9.23 -9.03 -5.25
N TYR A 56 8.03 -9.50 -5.53
CA TYR A 56 7.26 -9.20 -6.73
C TYR A 56 7.93 -9.62 -8.04
N VAL A 57 8.72 -10.70 -8.03
CA VAL A 57 9.44 -11.16 -9.23
C VAL A 57 8.48 -11.51 -10.35
N VAL A 58 7.40 -12.19 -10.02
CA VAL A 58 6.36 -12.61 -10.98
C VAL A 58 5.66 -11.39 -11.62
N ASP A 59 5.49 -10.30 -10.85
CA ASP A 59 4.88 -9.07 -11.36
C ASP A 59 5.78 -8.34 -12.38
N ARG A 60 7.09 -8.50 -12.25
CA ARG A 60 8.10 -7.72 -12.98
C ARG A 60 8.67 -8.44 -14.17
N ASN A 61 8.80 -9.76 -14.08
CA ASN A 61 9.50 -10.59 -15.05
C ASN A 61 8.62 -11.74 -15.53
N ASP A 62 8.87 -12.22 -16.72
CA ASP A 62 8.41 -13.53 -17.17
C ASP A 62 9.43 -14.56 -16.66
N LEU A 63 8.96 -15.58 -15.93
CA LEU A 63 9.82 -16.58 -15.33
C LEU A 63 10.15 -17.70 -16.34
N GLY A 64 11.44 -18.08 -16.39
CA GLY A 64 11.86 -19.22 -17.19
C GLY A 64 11.54 -20.57 -16.54
N PRO A 65 11.60 -21.67 -17.31
CA PRO A 65 11.30 -23.02 -16.83
C PRO A 65 12.11 -23.44 -15.60
N GLU A 66 13.39 -23.04 -15.54
CA GLU A 66 14.28 -23.36 -14.42
C GLU A 66 13.78 -22.75 -13.11
N THR A 67 13.29 -21.48 -13.15
CA THR A 67 12.72 -20.81 -11.98
C THR A 67 11.43 -21.48 -11.52
N ILE A 68 10.57 -21.86 -12.46
CA ILE A 68 9.34 -22.61 -12.17
C ILE A 68 9.67 -23.95 -11.51
N ALA A 69 10.60 -24.71 -12.10
CA ALA A 69 11.04 -25.98 -11.54
C ALA A 69 11.60 -25.84 -10.11
N LYS A 70 12.35 -24.75 -9.86
CA LYS A 70 12.86 -24.44 -8.53
C LYS A 70 11.73 -24.12 -7.54
N ILE A 71 10.71 -23.34 -7.95
CA ILE A 71 9.54 -23.08 -7.09
C ILE A 71 8.84 -24.38 -6.73
N ASN A 72 8.57 -25.24 -7.71
CA ASN A 72 7.89 -26.53 -7.50
C ASN A 72 8.71 -27.48 -6.59
N ALA A 73 10.04 -27.41 -6.65
CA ALA A 73 10.91 -28.27 -5.85
C ALA A 73 11.13 -27.78 -4.41
N GLU A 74 11.08 -26.45 -4.19
CA GLU A 74 11.50 -25.87 -2.91
C GLU A 74 10.33 -25.39 -2.04
N PHE A 75 9.11 -25.21 -2.59
CA PHE A 75 7.98 -24.67 -1.85
C PHE A 75 6.79 -25.62 -1.83
N ASP A 76 6.04 -25.58 -0.72
CA ASP A 76 4.84 -26.37 -0.51
C ASP A 76 3.56 -25.61 -0.90
N ALA A 77 3.62 -24.29 -0.97
CA ALA A 77 2.52 -23.44 -1.42
C ALA A 77 3.01 -22.07 -1.89
N TYR A 78 2.24 -21.42 -2.77
CA TYR A 78 2.43 -20.01 -3.13
C TYR A 78 1.20 -19.20 -2.68
N VAL A 79 1.38 -18.31 -1.71
CA VAL A 79 0.33 -17.44 -1.20
C VAL A 79 0.48 -16.04 -1.82
N ILE A 80 -0.60 -15.55 -2.40
CA ILE A 80 -0.62 -14.32 -3.21
C ILE A 80 -1.60 -13.31 -2.60
N PRO A 81 -1.17 -12.48 -1.64
CA PRO A 81 -1.96 -11.35 -1.20
C PRO A 81 -2.09 -10.33 -2.32
N LEU A 82 -3.32 -9.96 -2.65
CA LEU A 82 -3.61 -8.95 -3.64
C LEU A 82 -4.54 -7.89 -3.07
N ALA A 83 -4.38 -6.67 -3.54
CA ALA A 83 -5.30 -5.59 -3.19
C ALA A 83 -6.23 -5.29 -4.37
N ASN A 84 -5.96 -4.23 -5.11
CA ASN A 84 -6.75 -3.78 -6.24
C ASN A 84 -6.18 -4.34 -7.56
N ALA A 85 -6.36 -5.64 -7.81
CA ALA A 85 -5.76 -6.29 -8.97
C ALA A 85 -6.71 -6.42 -10.17
N PHE A 86 -8.03 -6.50 -9.95
CA PHE A 86 -8.99 -6.61 -11.05
C PHE A 86 -9.33 -5.24 -11.63
N ARG A 87 -8.36 -4.69 -12.39
CA ARG A 87 -8.43 -3.39 -13.07
C ARG A 87 -7.59 -3.39 -14.34
N PRO A 88 -7.89 -2.56 -15.35
CA PRO A 88 -7.15 -2.49 -16.61
C PRO A 88 -5.64 -2.28 -16.42
N ALA A 89 -5.26 -1.35 -15.54
CA ALA A 89 -3.85 -1.03 -15.29
C ALA A 89 -3.02 -2.19 -14.69
N PHE A 90 -3.66 -3.27 -14.19
CA PHE A 90 -2.98 -4.44 -13.63
C PHE A 90 -3.10 -5.69 -14.52
N GLN A 91 -3.71 -5.58 -15.69
CA GLN A 91 -3.97 -6.70 -16.61
C GLN A 91 -2.71 -7.46 -17.01
N ARG A 92 -1.61 -6.76 -17.26
CA ARG A 92 -0.33 -7.38 -17.63
C ARG A 92 0.21 -8.27 -16.51
N GLN A 93 0.14 -7.80 -15.28
CA GLN A 93 0.57 -8.56 -14.11
C GLN A 93 -0.32 -9.79 -13.86
N LEU A 94 -1.64 -9.65 -14.04
CA LEU A 94 -2.55 -10.81 -13.95
C LEU A 94 -2.19 -11.88 -14.97
N ARG A 95 -1.91 -11.51 -16.22
CA ARG A 95 -1.50 -12.48 -17.26
C ARG A 95 -0.19 -13.20 -16.90
N ARG A 96 0.79 -12.47 -16.33
CA ARG A 96 2.05 -13.07 -15.85
C ARG A 96 1.80 -14.06 -14.71
N LEU A 97 1.04 -13.63 -13.70
CA LEU A 97 0.63 -14.51 -12.61
C LEU A 97 -0.10 -15.76 -13.12
N THR A 98 -1.05 -15.61 -14.03
CA THR A 98 -1.78 -16.73 -14.64
C THR A 98 -0.83 -17.72 -15.33
N ASN A 99 0.13 -17.21 -16.11
CA ASN A 99 1.10 -18.03 -16.81
C ASN A 99 2.02 -18.81 -15.84
N VAL A 100 2.41 -18.20 -14.74
CA VAL A 100 3.20 -18.87 -13.69
C VAL A 100 2.33 -19.90 -12.96
N ILE A 101 1.14 -19.53 -12.48
CA ILE A 101 0.23 -20.40 -11.72
C ILE A 101 -0.07 -21.70 -12.50
N ARG A 102 -0.31 -21.61 -13.79
CA ARG A 102 -0.56 -22.78 -14.64
C ARG A 102 0.60 -23.79 -14.70
N GLN A 103 1.82 -23.35 -14.43
CA GLN A 103 3.04 -24.16 -14.45
C GLN A 103 3.46 -24.65 -13.06
N LEU A 104 2.80 -24.18 -12.00
CA LEU A 104 3.09 -24.63 -10.64
C LEU A 104 2.36 -25.96 -10.36
N ASP A 105 3.05 -26.86 -9.66
CA ASP A 105 2.49 -28.13 -9.17
C ASP A 105 2.03 -28.02 -7.70
N ILE A 106 2.32 -26.91 -7.05
CA ILE A 106 2.00 -26.62 -5.65
C ILE A 106 0.66 -25.84 -5.53
N PRO A 107 -0.04 -25.89 -4.38
CA PRO A 107 -1.19 -25.04 -4.09
C PRO A 107 -0.90 -23.55 -4.26
N VAL A 108 -1.88 -22.81 -4.81
CA VAL A 108 -1.79 -21.35 -4.96
C VAL A 108 -3.00 -20.70 -4.35
N VAL A 109 -2.83 -19.85 -3.33
CA VAL A 109 -3.93 -19.26 -2.58
C VAL A 109 -3.94 -17.73 -2.73
N ILE A 110 -5.06 -17.18 -3.21
CA ILE A 110 -5.26 -15.73 -3.35
C ILE A 110 -5.93 -15.17 -2.11
N VAL A 111 -5.33 -14.11 -1.53
CA VAL A 111 -5.82 -13.50 -0.29
C VAL A 111 -6.20 -12.03 -0.52
N GLY A 112 -7.49 -11.71 -0.42
CA GLY A 112 -8.00 -10.35 -0.34
C GLY A 112 -7.98 -9.55 -1.63
N VAL A 113 -8.13 -10.21 -2.81
CA VAL A 113 -8.19 -9.50 -4.10
C VAL A 113 -9.47 -8.66 -4.22
N GLY A 114 -9.36 -7.51 -4.89
CA GLY A 114 -10.47 -6.60 -5.14
C GLY A 114 -10.58 -6.12 -6.58
N ALA A 115 -11.81 -5.81 -6.98
CA ALA A 115 -12.16 -5.26 -8.27
C ALA A 115 -12.27 -3.72 -8.22
N GLN A 116 -11.93 -3.08 -9.33
CA GLN A 116 -12.21 -1.68 -9.54
C GLN A 116 -13.29 -1.53 -10.58
N THR A 117 -14.47 -1.10 -10.12
CA THR A 117 -15.63 -0.83 -10.97
C THR A 117 -16.05 0.62 -10.88
N ASN A 118 -16.92 1.08 -11.76
CA ASN A 118 -17.65 2.31 -11.54
C ASN A 118 -18.54 2.15 -10.30
N SER A 119 -18.72 3.18 -9.52
CA SER A 119 -19.17 3.22 -8.11
C SER A 119 -20.43 2.42 -7.73
N ARG A 120 -21.13 1.79 -8.68
CA ARG A 120 -22.29 0.91 -8.46
C ARG A 120 -22.35 -0.29 -9.43
N ALA A 121 -21.37 -0.43 -10.33
CA ALA A 121 -21.36 -1.52 -11.28
C ALA A 121 -20.96 -2.83 -10.57
N THR A 122 -21.73 -3.87 -10.82
CA THR A 122 -21.42 -5.24 -10.37
C THR A 122 -20.68 -6.05 -11.43
N GLU A 123 -20.19 -5.36 -12.47
CA GLU A 123 -19.49 -5.97 -13.59
C GLU A 123 -18.11 -5.30 -13.78
N LEU A 124 -17.16 -6.12 -14.15
CA LEU A 124 -15.82 -5.65 -14.53
C LEU A 124 -15.86 -4.94 -15.88
N PRO A 125 -14.92 -3.99 -16.13
CA PRO A 125 -14.69 -3.46 -17.46
C PRO A 125 -14.49 -4.60 -18.47
N GLU A 126 -15.13 -4.50 -19.64
CA GLU A 126 -15.13 -5.54 -20.69
C GLU A 126 -13.71 -6.01 -21.03
N GLU A 127 -12.78 -5.07 -21.16
CA GLU A 127 -11.39 -5.30 -21.56
C GLU A 127 -10.60 -6.23 -20.63
N ILE A 128 -11.04 -6.42 -19.36
CA ILE A 128 -10.33 -7.27 -18.40
C ILE A 128 -11.10 -8.55 -18.03
N ARG A 129 -12.36 -8.71 -18.43
CA ARG A 129 -13.20 -9.87 -18.04
C ARG A 129 -12.53 -11.18 -18.35
N GLY A 130 -12.08 -11.39 -19.59
CA GLY A 130 -11.38 -12.60 -19.99
C GLY A 130 -10.09 -12.84 -19.21
N THR A 131 -9.30 -11.80 -18.96
CA THR A 131 -8.07 -11.93 -18.19
C THR A 131 -8.33 -12.30 -16.72
N VAL A 132 -9.39 -11.74 -16.11
CA VAL A 132 -9.78 -12.09 -14.74
C VAL A 132 -10.34 -13.51 -14.68
N SER A 133 -11.16 -13.92 -15.65
CA SER A 133 -11.68 -15.28 -15.74
C SER A 133 -10.55 -16.30 -15.86
N ASP A 134 -9.58 -16.07 -16.75
CA ASP A 134 -8.39 -16.92 -16.92
C ASP A 134 -7.56 -17.04 -15.64
N PHE A 135 -7.39 -15.90 -14.93
CA PHE A 135 -6.65 -15.86 -13.68
C PHE A 135 -7.36 -16.64 -12.57
N VAL A 136 -8.66 -16.38 -12.37
CA VAL A 136 -9.45 -17.05 -11.33
C VAL A 136 -9.55 -18.55 -11.60
N GLY A 137 -9.78 -18.95 -12.86
CA GLY A 137 -9.78 -20.37 -13.26
C GLY A 137 -8.46 -21.06 -12.93
N ALA A 138 -7.32 -20.45 -13.32
CA ALA A 138 -6.00 -21.02 -13.02
C ALA A 138 -5.72 -21.14 -11.51
N VAL A 139 -6.23 -20.22 -10.71
CA VAL A 139 -6.11 -20.27 -9.23
C VAL A 139 -6.98 -21.41 -8.67
N LEU A 140 -8.22 -21.56 -9.13
CA LEU A 140 -9.14 -22.60 -8.67
C LEU A 140 -8.70 -24.01 -9.03
N ASP A 141 -7.87 -24.17 -10.06
CA ASP A 141 -7.19 -25.44 -10.35
C ASP A 141 -6.19 -25.85 -9.25
N LYS A 142 -5.80 -24.92 -8.37
CA LYS A 142 -4.74 -25.08 -7.35
C LYS A 142 -5.20 -24.76 -5.92
N SER A 143 -6.42 -24.25 -5.74
CA SER A 143 -6.95 -23.84 -4.42
C SER A 143 -8.44 -24.17 -4.28
N ALA A 144 -8.90 -24.30 -3.05
CA ALA A 144 -10.30 -24.56 -2.76
C ALA A 144 -11.19 -23.33 -3.06
N LYS A 145 -10.72 -22.14 -2.72
CA LYS A 145 -11.46 -20.88 -2.91
C LYS A 145 -10.53 -19.69 -3.12
N VAL A 146 -11.03 -18.68 -3.82
CA VAL A 146 -10.41 -17.35 -3.95
C VAL A 146 -10.94 -16.42 -2.86
N GLY A 147 -10.04 -15.85 -2.06
CA GLY A 147 -10.38 -14.86 -1.04
C GLY A 147 -10.50 -13.45 -1.63
N VAL A 148 -11.69 -12.85 -1.56
CA VAL A 148 -11.95 -11.49 -2.06
C VAL A 148 -12.20 -10.51 -0.90
N ARG A 149 -11.97 -9.21 -1.16
CA ARG A 149 -12.07 -8.18 -0.13
C ARG A 149 -13.49 -7.76 0.24
N GLY A 150 -14.48 -8.02 -0.63
CA GLY A 150 -15.85 -7.60 -0.36
C GLY A 150 -16.85 -8.06 -1.41
N ASP A 151 -18.10 -7.64 -1.21
CA ASP A 151 -19.24 -8.13 -1.96
C ASP A 151 -19.29 -7.61 -3.41
N ILE A 152 -18.75 -6.43 -3.70
CA ILE A 152 -18.67 -5.92 -5.09
C ILE A 152 -17.79 -6.86 -5.91
N THR A 153 -16.62 -7.23 -5.40
CA THR A 153 -15.73 -8.17 -6.09
C THR A 153 -16.36 -9.56 -6.25
N ARG A 154 -17.03 -10.07 -5.19
CA ARG A 154 -17.77 -11.33 -5.26
C ARG A 154 -18.82 -11.33 -6.37
N ARG A 155 -19.64 -10.25 -6.46
CA ARG A 155 -20.65 -10.10 -7.53
C ARG A 155 -20.03 -10.03 -8.92
N CYS A 156 -18.91 -9.32 -9.07
CA CYS A 156 -18.17 -9.26 -10.32
C CYS A 156 -17.71 -10.66 -10.77
N LEU A 157 -17.23 -11.49 -9.84
CA LEU A 157 -16.81 -12.85 -10.13
C LEU A 157 -18.00 -13.78 -10.41
N ALA A 158 -19.12 -13.62 -9.69
CA ALA A 158 -20.34 -14.35 -9.97
C ALA A 158 -20.88 -14.08 -11.39
N ALA A 159 -20.77 -12.83 -11.88
CA ALA A 159 -21.11 -12.47 -13.27
C ALA A 159 -20.19 -13.13 -14.32
N LEU A 160 -19.01 -13.63 -13.92
CA LEU A 160 -18.10 -14.43 -14.74
C LEU A 160 -18.29 -15.94 -14.57
N GLY A 161 -19.26 -16.37 -13.75
CA GLY A 161 -19.55 -17.80 -13.50
C GLY A 161 -18.86 -18.37 -12.26
N PHE A 162 -18.22 -17.54 -11.42
CA PHE A 162 -17.58 -17.99 -10.17
C PHE A 162 -18.48 -17.64 -8.98
N GLY A 163 -19.29 -18.57 -8.53
CA GLY A 163 -20.22 -18.42 -7.41
C GLY A 163 -19.59 -18.58 -6.03
N ASP A 164 -20.45 -18.71 -5.01
CA ASP A 164 -20.02 -18.79 -3.59
C ASP A 164 -19.25 -20.08 -3.28
N GLU A 165 -19.38 -21.12 -4.12
CA GLU A 165 -18.56 -22.32 -4.07
C GLU A 165 -17.09 -22.07 -4.38
N HIS A 166 -16.78 -21.07 -5.21
CA HIS A 166 -15.45 -20.69 -5.68
C HIS A 166 -14.86 -19.50 -4.93
N VAL A 167 -15.71 -18.62 -4.37
CA VAL A 167 -15.30 -17.32 -3.86
C VAL A 167 -15.72 -17.16 -2.40
N GLU A 168 -14.83 -16.62 -1.57
CA GLU A 168 -15.15 -16.26 -0.18
C GLU A 168 -14.79 -14.82 0.10
N VAL A 169 -15.71 -14.06 0.70
CA VAL A 169 -15.43 -12.67 1.12
C VAL A 169 -14.71 -12.68 2.46
N ILE A 170 -13.46 -12.23 2.45
CA ILE A 170 -12.55 -12.30 3.61
C ILE A 170 -12.00 -10.94 4.07
N GLY A 171 -12.32 -9.84 3.37
CA GLY A 171 -11.84 -8.52 3.74
C GLY A 171 -10.34 -8.29 3.53
N CYS A 172 -9.72 -7.57 4.46
CA CYS A 172 -8.30 -7.25 4.43
C CYS A 172 -7.53 -7.96 5.56
N PRO A 173 -6.52 -8.77 5.25
CA PRO A 173 -5.76 -9.52 6.27
C PRO A 173 -5.06 -8.60 7.29
N SER A 174 -4.81 -7.33 6.97
CA SER A 174 -4.19 -6.39 7.91
C SER A 174 -4.98 -6.19 9.20
N LEU A 175 -6.31 -6.28 9.15
CA LEU A 175 -7.16 -6.13 10.34
C LEU A 175 -7.19 -7.40 11.20
N TYR A 176 -6.73 -8.53 10.68
CA TYR A 176 -6.73 -9.78 11.43
C TYR A 176 -5.39 -10.08 12.12
N ALA A 177 -4.29 -9.46 11.66
CA ALA A 177 -2.98 -9.64 12.29
C ALA A 177 -2.92 -9.30 13.80
N PRO A 178 -3.73 -8.36 14.33
CA PRO A 178 -3.84 -8.13 15.77
C PRO A 178 -4.56 -9.25 16.54
N GLY A 179 -5.35 -10.07 15.88
CA GLY A 179 -6.13 -11.14 16.49
C GLY A 179 -7.64 -10.90 16.47
N ARG A 180 -8.37 -11.87 17.05
CA ARG A 180 -9.84 -11.90 17.09
C ARG A 180 -10.45 -10.79 17.95
N ASP A 181 -9.73 -10.38 18.98
CA ASP A 181 -10.23 -9.46 20.01
C ASP A 181 -9.89 -7.99 19.74
N LEU A 182 -9.48 -7.66 18.49
CA LEU A 182 -9.25 -6.27 18.10
C LEU A 182 -10.51 -5.44 18.34
N THR A 183 -10.35 -4.38 19.12
CA THR A 183 -11.40 -3.40 19.40
C THR A 183 -10.87 -1.98 19.17
N VAL A 184 -11.76 -1.10 18.72
CA VAL A 184 -11.48 0.32 18.55
C VAL A 184 -12.39 1.11 19.47
N VAL A 185 -11.79 1.92 20.37
CA VAL A 185 -12.53 2.69 21.38
C VAL A 185 -12.13 4.16 21.25
N LYS A 186 -13.12 5.04 21.20
CA LYS A 186 -12.91 6.49 21.24
C LYS A 186 -12.71 6.96 22.68
N SER A 187 -11.89 8.00 22.84
CA SER A 187 -11.86 8.74 24.11
C SER A 187 -13.16 9.54 24.29
N ASP A 188 -13.67 9.61 25.51
CA ASP A 188 -14.86 10.40 25.87
C ASP A 188 -14.63 11.92 25.74
N HIS A 189 -13.39 12.36 25.66
CA HIS A 189 -13.01 13.78 25.60
C HIS A 189 -12.90 14.26 24.16
N GLY A 190 -13.51 13.95 23.17
CA GLY A 190 -13.44 14.52 21.84
C GLY A 190 -12.03 14.90 21.36
N LEU A 191 -11.89 15.61 20.24
CA LEU A 191 -10.61 16.16 19.81
C LEU A 191 -10.42 17.62 20.28
N SER A 192 -9.25 17.92 20.81
CA SER A 192 -8.77 19.28 21.13
C SER A 192 -7.70 19.72 20.12
N ALA A 193 -7.30 20.99 20.19
CA ALA A 193 -6.19 21.50 19.36
C ALA A 193 -4.88 20.73 19.56
N ASP A 194 -4.62 20.23 20.78
CA ASP A 194 -3.41 19.48 21.11
C ASP A 194 -3.51 17.98 20.79
N SER A 195 -4.65 17.51 20.30
CA SER A 195 -4.84 16.10 19.98
C SER A 195 -3.87 15.63 18.89
N PRO A 196 -3.09 14.56 19.15
CA PRO A 196 -2.21 13.98 18.16
C PRO A 196 -3.04 13.24 17.11
N ILE A 197 -3.20 13.80 15.92
CA ILE A 197 -3.96 13.21 14.83
C ILE A 197 -3.09 12.89 13.61
N ALA A 198 -3.52 11.93 12.82
CA ALA A 198 -2.87 11.54 11.58
C ALA A 198 -3.80 11.74 10.38
N ALA A 199 -3.27 12.25 9.28
CA ALA A 199 -4.02 12.46 8.05
C ALA A 199 -3.37 11.74 6.87
N ASN A 200 -4.18 11.24 5.94
CA ASN A 200 -3.71 10.62 4.70
C ASN A 200 -4.56 11.08 3.51
N LEU A 201 -3.97 11.18 2.32
CA LEU A 201 -4.62 11.77 1.15
C LEU A 201 -4.31 11.02 -0.14
N THR A 202 -5.32 10.88 -0.99
CA THR A 202 -5.17 10.63 -2.41
C THR A 202 -5.27 11.96 -3.14
N LEU A 203 -4.21 12.36 -3.83
CA LEU A 203 -4.04 13.71 -4.38
C LEU A 203 -5.04 14.13 -5.46
N SER A 204 -5.99 13.28 -5.81
CA SER A 204 -7.15 13.64 -6.65
C SER A 204 -8.37 14.08 -5.87
N GLN A 205 -8.33 14.08 -4.53
CA GLN A 205 -9.49 14.33 -3.66
C GLN A 205 -9.43 15.74 -3.04
N VAL A 206 -9.96 16.72 -3.78
CA VAL A 206 -9.87 18.17 -3.47
C VAL A 206 -10.51 18.52 -2.12
N ASN A 207 -11.72 18.02 -1.84
CA ASN A 207 -12.39 18.34 -0.56
C ASN A 207 -11.59 17.84 0.64
N ALA A 208 -11.07 16.62 0.55
CA ALA A 208 -10.22 16.06 1.61
C ALA A 208 -8.90 16.84 1.77
N ALA A 209 -8.31 17.33 0.68
CA ALA A 209 -7.12 18.18 0.73
C ALA A 209 -7.42 19.50 1.46
N LYS A 210 -8.56 20.14 1.18
CA LYS A 210 -8.99 21.36 1.86
C LYS A 210 -9.23 21.15 3.35
N ILE A 211 -9.87 20.04 3.74
CA ILE A 211 -10.01 19.66 5.16
C ILE A 211 -8.65 19.56 5.84
N ILE A 212 -7.70 18.83 5.24
CA ILE A 212 -6.36 18.65 5.79
C ILE A 212 -5.62 20.01 5.87
N ASN A 213 -5.68 20.83 4.83
CA ASN A 213 -5.00 22.11 4.80
C ASN A 213 -5.51 23.07 5.90
N ARG A 214 -6.82 23.14 6.13
CA ARG A 214 -7.42 23.93 7.22
C ARG A 214 -7.05 23.40 8.61
N ALA A 215 -6.92 22.07 8.74
CA ALA A 215 -6.51 21.44 9.99
C ALA A 215 -5.05 21.70 10.36
N VAL A 216 -4.21 22.21 9.43
CA VAL A 216 -2.79 22.48 9.69
C VAL A 216 -2.61 23.45 10.86
N ASP A 217 -3.33 24.55 10.88
CA ASP A 217 -3.19 25.58 11.91
C ASP A 217 -3.96 25.22 13.19
N ARG A 218 -5.10 24.54 13.04
CA ARG A 218 -5.98 24.16 14.16
C ARG A 218 -5.43 23.02 15.01
N TYR A 219 -4.70 22.08 14.38
CA TYR A 219 -4.13 20.90 15.03
C TYR A 219 -2.61 20.85 14.82
N PRO A 220 -1.81 21.60 15.62
CA PRO A 220 -0.35 21.61 15.48
C PRO A 220 0.30 20.22 15.58
N GLY A 221 -0.34 19.28 16.32
CA GLY A 221 0.08 17.88 16.44
C GLY A 221 -0.31 16.98 15.26
N MET A 222 -1.03 17.49 14.24
CA MET A 222 -1.40 16.69 13.08
C MET A 222 -0.18 16.33 12.23
N VAL A 223 -0.08 15.05 11.84
CA VAL A 223 0.97 14.55 10.93
C VAL A 223 0.33 13.98 9.67
N TYR A 224 0.83 14.38 8.51
CA TYR A 224 0.46 13.84 7.22
C TYR A 224 1.30 12.61 6.89
N ILE A 225 0.64 11.53 6.46
CA ILE A 225 1.25 10.25 6.12
C ILE A 225 1.03 9.94 4.64
N PRO A 226 1.95 10.36 3.76
CA PRO A 226 1.94 9.99 2.35
C PRO A 226 2.29 8.52 2.16
N GLN A 227 1.85 7.91 1.03
CA GLN A 227 2.00 6.48 0.80
C GLN A 227 2.55 6.12 -0.59
N THR A 228 2.65 7.08 -1.52
CA THR A 228 3.06 6.76 -2.89
C THR A 228 4.56 6.96 -3.09
N ILE A 229 5.12 6.19 -4.02
CA ILE A 229 6.53 6.31 -4.41
C ILE A 229 6.90 7.72 -4.90
N ASN A 230 5.95 8.44 -5.51
CA ASN A 230 6.19 9.80 -5.95
C ASN A 230 6.30 10.77 -4.77
N GLU A 231 5.53 10.57 -3.70
CA GLU A 231 5.63 11.35 -2.47
C GLU A 231 6.96 11.04 -1.73
N LEU A 232 7.42 9.78 -1.74
CA LEU A 232 8.75 9.44 -1.23
C LEU A 232 9.85 10.12 -2.07
N ARG A 233 9.72 10.09 -3.41
CA ARG A 233 10.66 10.80 -4.30
C ARG A 233 10.71 12.30 -4.01
N MET A 234 9.58 12.93 -3.76
CA MET A 234 9.52 14.34 -3.36
C MET A 234 10.22 14.57 -2.02
N LEU A 235 9.99 13.72 -1.02
CA LEU A 235 10.66 13.81 0.28
C LEU A 235 12.18 13.67 0.19
N LEU A 236 12.66 12.73 -0.65
CA LEU A 236 14.09 12.45 -0.76
C LEU A 236 14.82 13.43 -1.69
N TRP A 237 14.21 13.76 -2.84
CA TRP A 237 14.90 14.45 -3.92
C TRP A 237 14.27 15.79 -4.31
N GLY A 238 13.24 16.23 -3.62
CA GLY A 238 12.57 17.51 -3.90
C GLY A 238 11.81 17.55 -5.22
N VAL A 239 11.58 16.39 -5.89
CA VAL A 239 10.86 16.35 -7.16
C VAL A 239 9.38 16.63 -6.93
N PRO A 240 8.82 17.75 -7.44
CA PRO A 240 7.41 18.05 -7.25
C PRO A 240 6.52 16.95 -7.83
N LEU A 241 5.37 16.76 -7.21
CA LEU A 241 4.35 15.87 -7.76
C LEU A 241 3.75 16.47 -9.03
N PRO A 242 3.21 15.64 -9.94
CA PRO A 242 2.48 16.15 -11.11
C PRO A 242 1.41 17.14 -10.69
N GLN A 243 1.16 18.14 -11.52
CA GLN A 243 0.32 19.30 -11.24
C GLN A 243 -0.86 19.00 -10.30
N PRO A 244 -0.90 19.61 -9.11
CA PRO A 244 -1.99 19.45 -8.19
C PRO A 244 -3.29 19.99 -8.81
N LEU A 245 -4.41 19.35 -8.48
CA LEU A 245 -5.74 19.81 -8.90
C LEU A 245 -6.19 21.06 -8.12
N ASP A 246 -5.53 21.32 -6.99
CA ASP A 246 -5.85 22.43 -6.08
C ASP A 246 -4.61 22.77 -5.24
N ASP A 247 -4.42 24.05 -4.92
CA ASP A 247 -3.26 24.55 -4.17
C ASP A 247 -3.23 24.06 -2.71
N SER A 248 -4.34 23.56 -2.17
CA SER A 248 -4.40 22.95 -0.84
C SER A 248 -3.74 21.57 -0.78
N MET A 249 -3.35 21.00 -1.92
CA MET A 249 -2.72 19.67 -1.96
C MET A 249 -1.25 19.73 -1.54
N PRO A 250 -0.78 18.80 -0.69
CA PRO A 250 0.63 18.73 -0.29
C PRO A 250 1.50 18.12 -1.41
N ALA A 251 1.59 18.84 -2.55
CA ALA A 251 2.23 18.37 -3.79
C ALA A 251 3.65 18.95 -4.01
N THR A 252 4.12 19.81 -3.11
CA THR A 252 5.46 20.40 -3.14
C THR A 252 6.03 20.48 -1.73
N LEU A 253 7.35 20.60 -1.60
CA LEU A 253 8.01 20.79 -0.31
C LEU A 253 7.72 22.16 0.35
N ASP A 254 7.14 23.09 -0.41
CA ASP A 254 6.73 24.42 0.12
C ASP A 254 5.42 24.38 0.90
N HIS A 255 4.65 23.31 0.78
CA HIS A 255 3.40 23.15 1.53
C HIS A 255 3.68 23.19 3.06
N PRO A 256 2.83 23.84 3.89
CA PRO A 256 3.05 24.00 5.34
C PRO A 256 3.39 22.71 6.09
N LEU A 257 2.76 21.59 5.76
CA LEU A 257 3.04 20.30 6.38
C LEU A 257 4.49 19.84 6.20
N TYR A 258 5.08 20.07 5.02
CA TYR A 258 6.50 19.77 4.76
C TYR A 258 7.41 20.77 5.44
N ARG A 259 7.11 22.08 5.32
CA ARG A 259 7.90 23.15 5.94
C ARG A 259 7.97 23.04 7.45
N GLN A 260 6.90 22.58 8.09
CA GLN A 260 6.81 22.41 9.54
C GLN A 260 7.30 21.03 10.01
N GLY A 261 7.86 20.20 9.13
CA GLY A 261 8.34 18.86 9.49
C GLY A 261 7.23 17.87 9.90
N ARG A 262 5.98 18.13 9.52
CA ARG A 262 4.77 17.40 9.94
C ARG A 262 4.37 16.33 8.93
N VAL A 263 5.34 15.67 8.32
CA VAL A 263 5.16 14.58 7.39
C VAL A 263 5.97 13.37 7.84
N ARG A 264 5.41 12.17 7.69
CA ARG A 264 6.11 10.90 7.94
C ARG A 264 5.76 9.91 6.84
N PHE A 265 6.77 9.39 6.15
CA PHE A 265 6.59 8.30 5.19
C PHE A 265 7.16 7.01 5.78
N PHE A 266 6.32 6.00 5.97
CA PHE A 266 6.74 4.75 6.57
C PHE A 266 7.15 3.72 5.50
N LEU A 267 8.29 3.07 5.76
CA LEU A 267 8.87 2.02 4.91
C LEU A 267 8.59 0.61 5.44
N ASP A 268 8.02 0.53 6.65
CA ASP A 268 7.70 -0.72 7.33
C ASP A 268 6.40 -0.58 8.14
N PRO A 269 5.53 -1.59 8.08
CA PRO A 269 4.26 -1.56 8.83
C PRO A 269 4.44 -1.43 10.34
N ILE A 270 5.46 -2.06 10.94
CA ILE A 270 5.67 -2.00 12.40
C ILE A 270 5.91 -0.56 12.88
N ARG A 271 6.77 0.20 12.18
CA ARG A 271 7.04 1.60 12.52
C ARG A 271 5.83 2.50 12.30
N TRP A 272 5.01 2.15 11.31
CA TRP A 272 3.76 2.84 11.06
C TRP A 272 2.73 2.58 12.17
N HIS A 273 2.60 1.32 12.60
CA HIS A 273 1.72 0.91 13.69
C HIS A 273 2.14 1.54 15.03
N GLU A 274 3.43 1.53 15.37
CA GLU A 274 3.97 2.19 16.57
C GLU A 274 3.60 3.67 16.60
N PHE A 275 3.80 4.36 15.47
CA PHE A 275 3.45 5.77 15.35
C PHE A 275 1.94 6.01 15.48
N LEU A 276 1.11 5.16 14.87
CA LEU A 276 -0.34 5.33 14.91
C LEU A 276 -0.95 4.97 16.27
N ALA A 277 -0.36 4.03 17.00
CA ALA A 277 -0.79 3.69 18.36
C ALA A 277 -0.69 4.88 19.35
N GLU A 278 0.15 5.86 19.06
CA GLU A 278 0.27 7.11 19.84
C GLU A 278 -0.69 8.20 19.36
N ARG A 279 -1.52 7.97 18.37
CA ARG A 279 -2.47 8.96 17.84
C ARG A 279 -3.84 8.77 18.46
N GLN A 280 -4.54 9.87 18.69
CA GLN A 280 -5.92 9.85 19.16
C GLN A 280 -6.90 9.57 18.03
N PHE A 281 -6.55 9.97 16.80
CA PHE A 281 -7.41 9.83 15.64
C PHE A 281 -6.61 9.80 14.33
N ALA A 282 -7.12 9.07 13.34
CA ALA A 282 -6.64 9.10 11.98
C ALA A 282 -7.79 9.36 11.00
N PHE A 283 -7.54 10.08 9.91
CA PHE A 283 -8.56 10.27 8.88
C PHE A 283 -7.95 10.46 7.49
N GLY A 284 -8.76 10.25 6.48
CA GLY A 284 -8.36 10.55 5.11
C GLY A 284 -8.87 9.57 4.06
N THR A 285 -8.33 9.66 2.86
CA THR A 285 -8.87 8.95 1.69
C THR A 285 -8.16 7.64 1.38
N ARG A 286 -7.03 7.34 2.04
CA ARG A 286 -6.26 6.11 1.84
C ARG A 286 -6.76 5.01 2.75
N ILE A 287 -7.46 4.01 2.18
CA ILE A 287 -8.05 2.91 2.97
C ILE A 287 -7.01 2.21 3.86
N HIS A 288 -5.82 1.89 3.33
CA HIS A 288 -4.79 1.24 4.13
C HIS A 288 -4.17 2.16 5.20
N GLY A 289 -4.18 3.49 5.01
CA GLY A 289 -3.79 4.43 6.05
C GLY A 289 -4.73 4.41 7.25
N ASN A 290 -6.03 4.27 7.00
CA ASN A 290 -7.04 4.14 8.05
C ASN A 290 -7.04 2.72 8.66
N ILE A 291 -6.88 1.67 7.84
CA ILE A 291 -6.73 0.29 8.34
C ILE A 291 -5.51 0.15 9.26
N ALA A 292 -4.38 0.78 8.93
CA ALA A 292 -3.20 0.77 9.79
C ALA A 292 -3.48 1.36 11.19
N ALA A 293 -4.30 2.43 11.28
CA ALA A 293 -4.73 3.00 12.55
C ALA A 293 -5.67 2.04 13.29
N LEU A 294 -6.70 1.55 12.62
CA LEU A 294 -7.67 0.62 13.21
C LEU A 294 -7.00 -0.66 13.73
N SER A 295 -5.99 -1.19 13.02
CA SER A 295 -5.29 -2.41 13.43
C SER A 295 -4.46 -2.29 14.71
N VAL A 296 -4.26 -1.08 15.20
CA VAL A 296 -3.64 -0.79 16.52
C VAL A 296 -4.63 -0.19 17.53
N GLY A 297 -5.92 -0.26 17.24
CA GLY A 297 -6.98 0.26 18.10
C GLY A 297 -7.19 1.77 18.02
N THR A 298 -6.47 2.49 17.15
CA THR A 298 -6.64 3.93 16.96
C THR A 298 -7.88 4.22 16.12
N PRO A 299 -8.83 5.02 16.62
CA PRO A 299 -10.00 5.46 15.87
C PRO A 299 -9.65 6.07 14.52
N ALA A 300 -10.34 5.64 13.45
CA ALA A 300 -10.09 6.20 12.13
C ALA A 300 -11.38 6.45 11.34
N TYR A 301 -11.39 7.50 10.50
CA TYR A 301 -12.53 7.85 9.64
C TYR A 301 -12.11 7.92 8.17
N LEU A 302 -12.76 7.12 7.34
CA LEU A 302 -12.43 7.07 5.92
C LEU A 302 -13.22 8.10 5.12
N LEU A 303 -12.55 8.84 4.25
CA LEU A 303 -13.17 9.63 3.20
C LEU A 303 -13.14 8.81 1.91
N ALA A 304 -14.14 7.96 1.72
CA ALA A 304 -14.24 7.02 0.61
C ALA A 304 -14.54 7.75 -0.72
N PHE A 305 -13.88 7.36 -1.81
CA PHE A 305 -14.03 8.02 -3.10
C PHE A 305 -14.27 7.08 -4.29
N ASP A 306 -14.11 5.78 -4.10
CA ASP A 306 -14.33 4.77 -5.15
C ASP A 306 -14.90 3.46 -4.58
N SER A 307 -15.29 2.55 -5.48
CA SER A 307 -15.86 1.24 -5.12
C SER A 307 -14.96 0.40 -4.22
N ARG A 308 -13.63 0.54 -4.35
CA ARG A 308 -12.64 -0.24 -3.59
C ARG A 308 -12.57 0.16 -2.14
N THR A 309 -12.68 1.46 -1.88
CA THR A 309 -12.65 2.03 -0.53
C THR A 309 -13.98 1.79 0.18
N THR A 310 -15.11 1.91 -0.52
CA THR A 310 -16.44 1.63 0.04
C THR A 310 -16.66 0.15 0.31
N GLU A 311 -16.30 -0.74 -0.63
CA GLU A 311 -16.44 -2.19 -0.49
C GLU A 311 -15.77 -2.72 0.79
N LEU A 312 -14.54 -2.27 1.05
CA LEU A 312 -13.77 -2.71 2.19
C LEU A 312 -14.28 -2.07 3.50
N ALA A 313 -14.72 -0.80 3.43
CA ALA A 313 -15.33 -0.12 4.55
C ALA A 313 -16.67 -0.78 4.95
N ASP A 314 -17.51 -1.11 3.98
CA ASP A 314 -18.79 -1.78 4.21
C ASP A 314 -18.60 -3.17 4.83
N TYR A 315 -17.64 -3.95 4.33
CA TYR A 315 -17.37 -5.30 4.85
C TYR A 315 -16.90 -5.28 6.31
N HIS A 316 -15.99 -4.38 6.65
CA HIS A 316 -15.46 -4.26 8.00
C HIS A 316 -16.24 -3.30 8.90
N ALA A 317 -17.31 -2.68 8.40
CA ALA A 317 -18.06 -1.61 9.07
C ALA A 317 -17.15 -0.45 9.55
N ILE A 318 -16.17 -0.06 8.72
CA ILE A 318 -15.32 1.10 9.00
C ILE A 318 -16.14 2.37 8.80
N PRO A 319 -16.18 3.30 9.77
CA PRO A 319 -16.88 4.57 9.63
C PRO A 319 -16.36 5.38 8.44
N TYR A 320 -17.25 5.86 7.54
CA TYR A 320 -16.83 6.63 6.38
C TYR A 320 -17.87 7.64 5.90
N ALA A 321 -17.40 8.61 5.12
CA ALA A 321 -18.23 9.48 4.28
C ALA A 321 -17.68 9.53 2.85
N SER A 322 -18.52 9.97 1.91
CA SER A 322 -18.06 10.19 0.53
C SER A 322 -17.15 11.42 0.45
N ALA A 323 -15.91 11.25 -0.02
CA ALA A 323 -14.97 12.34 -0.25
C ALA A 323 -15.47 13.38 -1.27
N HIS A 324 -16.37 12.99 -2.17
CA HIS A 324 -16.96 13.89 -3.15
C HIS A 324 -18.11 14.74 -2.59
N ARG A 325 -18.76 14.28 -1.50
CA ARG A 325 -19.94 14.91 -0.92
C ARG A 325 -19.66 15.63 0.39
N ILE A 326 -18.53 15.34 1.03
CA ILE A 326 -18.16 15.98 2.28
C ILE A 326 -17.87 17.46 2.05
N SER A 327 -18.29 18.31 2.98
CA SER A 327 -17.93 19.73 2.94
C SER A 327 -16.41 19.89 3.08
N PRO A 328 -15.76 20.72 2.26
CA PRO A 328 -14.37 21.08 2.46
C PRO A 328 -14.13 21.88 3.76
N ASP A 329 -15.19 22.33 4.42
CA ASP A 329 -15.17 23.08 5.68
C ASP A 329 -15.28 22.16 6.91
N THR A 330 -15.51 20.86 6.71
CA THR A 330 -15.63 19.88 7.80
C THR A 330 -14.37 19.87 8.65
N ASP A 331 -14.54 19.92 9.96
CA ASP A 331 -13.45 19.82 10.91
C ASP A 331 -13.13 18.37 11.25
N PRO A 332 -11.85 17.97 11.46
CA PRO A 332 -11.49 16.65 11.97
C PRO A 332 -12.23 16.23 13.23
N ALA A 333 -12.57 17.15 14.13
CA ALA A 333 -13.38 16.84 15.32
C ALA A 333 -14.79 16.35 14.94
N GLU A 334 -15.42 16.95 13.92
CA GLU A 334 -16.70 16.45 13.43
C GLU A 334 -16.61 15.03 12.83
N LEU A 335 -15.49 14.70 12.18
CA LEU A 335 -15.25 13.34 11.69
C LEU A 335 -15.08 12.36 12.85
N TYR A 336 -14.36 12.76 13.88
CA TYR A 336 -14.20 12.00 15.11
C TYR A 336 -15.52 11.75 15.81
N ASP A 337 -16.35 12.78 15.94
CA ASP A 337 -17.66 12.68 16.60
C ASP A 337 -18.60 11.73 15.84
N ARG A 338 -18.59 11.79 14.51
CA ARG A 338 -19.39 10.90 13.62
C ARG A 338 -18.89 9.46 13.57
N ALA A 339 -17.64 9.21 13.98
CA ALA A 339 -17.07 7.86 13.94
C ALA A 339 -17.70 6.99 15.02
N ASP A 340 -18.50 6.01 14.62
CA ASP A 340 -19.07 4.97 15.48
C ASP A 340 -18.42 3.62 15.15
N PHE A 341 -17.84 2.98 16.15
CA PHE A 341 -17.16 1.68 16.00
C PHE A 341 -17.97 0.51 16.58
N THR A 342 -19.21 0.74 17.00
CA THR A 342 -20.06 -0.31 17.56
C THR A 342 -20.18 -1.49 16.60
N GLU A 343 -20.51 -1.21 15.35
CA GLU A 343 -20.67 -2.24 14.31
C GLU A 343 -19.33 -2.86 13.90
N PHE A 344 -18.26 -2.06 13.80
CA PHE A 344 -16.90 -2.55 13.53
C PHE A 344 -16.49 -3.58 14.59
N ASN A 345 -16.62 -3.23 15.86
CA ASN A 345 -16.25 -4.10 16.97
C ASN A 345 -17.12 -5.37 17.04
N ALA A 346 -18.41 -5.26 16.72
CA ALA A 346 -19.33 -6.41 16.71
C ALA A 346 -19.03 -7.38 15.55
N ARG A 347 -18.69 -6.86 14.35
CA ARG A 347 -18.43 -7.70 13.16
C ARG A 347 -17.02 -8.29 13.11
N HIS A 348 -16.06 -7.64 13.77
CA HIS A 348 -14.67 -8.05 13.66
C HIS A 348 -14.42 -9.53 14.04
N PRO A 349 -14.95 -10.07 15.17
CA PRO A 349 -14.77 -11.48 15.53
C PRO A 349 -15.31 -12.45 14.47
N GLU A 350 -16.49 -12.18 13.89
CA GLU A 350 -17.09 -13.02 12.85
C GLU A 350 -16.28 -12.99 11.55
N ASN A 351 -15.81 -11.81 11.15
CA ASN A 351 -14.98 -11.64 9.98
C ASN A 351 -13.61 -12.32 10.16
N PHE A 352 -13.06 -12.27 11.37
CA PHE A 352 -11.85 -12.98 11.74
C PHE A 352 -12.04 -14.50 11.63
N ASP A 353 -13.10 -15.05 12.22
CA ASP A 353 -13.41 -16.49 12.18
C ASP A 353 -13.60 -16.97 10.73
N ARG A 354 -14.25 -16.16 9.89
CA ARG A 354 -14.40 -16.43 8.46
C ARG A 354 -13.07 -16.44 7.73
N PHE A 355 -12.19 -15.49 8.03
CA PHE A 355 -10.86 -15.43 7.44
C PHE A 355 -9.99 -16.62 7.86
N ALA A 356 -9.99 -16.99 9.14
CA ALA A 356 -9.30 -18.18 9.64
C ALA A 356 -9.82 -19.46 8.95
N GLY A 357 -11.15 -19.62 8.87
CA GLY A 357 -11.77 -20.73 8.16
C GLY A 357 -11.47 -20.76 6.65
N PHE A 358 -11.25 -19.61 6.02
CA PHE A 358 -10.79 -19.55 4.64
C PHE A 358 -9.35 -20.09 4.49
N LEU A 359 -8.45 -19.76 5.43
CA LEU A 359 -7.09 -20.31 5.43
C LEU A 359 -7.12 -21.83 5.62
N ASP A 360 -7.93 -22.34 6.56
CA ASP A 360 -8.13 -23.77 6.79
C ASP A 360 -8.64 -24.50 5.55
N LYS A 361 -9.67 -23.96 4.88
CA LYS A 361 -10.23 -24.54 3.64
C LYS A 361 -9.19 -24.66 2.52
N ASN A 362 -8.23 -23.75 2.47
CA ASN A 362 -7.14 -23.77 1.51
C ASN A 362 -5.89 -24.53 2.00
N GLY A 363 -6.00 -25.27 3.12
CA GLY A 363 -4.93 -26.11 3.65
C GLY A 363 -3.72 -25.34 4.21
N LEU A 364 -3.89 -24.07 4.55
CA LEU A 364 -2.82 -23.23 5.11
C LEU A 364 -2.80 -23.33 6.63
N THR A 365 -1.68 -23.77 7.19
CA THR A 365 -1.44 -23.66 8.63
C THR A 365 -1.16 -22.20 8.99
N HIS A 366 -1.78 -21.72 10.06
CA HIS A 366 -1.69 -20.31 10.45
C HIS A 366 -1.67 -20.11 11.98
N SER A 367 -1.19 -18.97 12.42
CA SER A 367 -0.94 -18.65 13.83
C SER A 367 -2.19 -18.59 14.73
N TYR A 368 -3.39 -18.74 14.19
CA TYR A 368 -4.64 -18.81 14.96
C TYR A 368 -5.09 -20.23 15.27
N GLN A 369 -4.41 -21.24 14.71
CA GLN A 369 -4.66 -22.62 15.09
C GLN A 369 -4.00 -22.93 16.44
N PRO A 370 -4.63 -23.72 17.31
CA PRO A 370 -4.06 -24.08 18.62
C PRO A 370 -2.64 -24.66 18.50
N GLY A 371 -1.71 -24.12 19.25
CA GLY A 371 -0.29 -24.56 19.26
C GLY A 371 0.53 -24.05 18.07
N GLN A 372 -0.02 -23.15 17.25
CA GLN A 372 0.68 -22.54 16.12
C GLN A 372 1.03 -21.05 16.36
N GLU A 373 0.87 -20.56 17.58
CA GLU A 373 1.17 -19.18 17.95
C GLU A 373 2.66 -18.88 17.74
N ASN A 374 2.98 -17.68 17.24
CA ASN A 374 4.35 -17.24 17.04
C ASN A 374 4.61 -15.85 17.69
N PRO A 375 4.77 -15.80 19.02
CA PRO A 375 5.08 -14.54 19.70
C PRO A 375 6.42 -13.95 19.28
N GLN A 376 7.39 -14.79 18.86
CA GLN A 376 8.72 -14.36 18.43
C GLN A 376 8.69 -13.51 17.16
N PHE A 377 7.64 -13.57 16.35
CA PHE A 377 7.53 -12.76 15.14
C PHE A 377 7.63 -11.26 15.46
N ARG A 378 6.89 -10.80 16.48
CA ARG A 378 6.93 -9.39 16.92
C ARG A 378 8.27 -9.02 17.55
N GLU A 379 8.84 -9.91 18.34
CA GLU A 379 10.18 -9.71 18.94
C GLU A 379 11.25 -9.57 17.84
N ARG A 380 11.22 -10.40 16.82
CA ARG A 380 12.12 -10.31 15.66
C ARG A 380 11.94 -9.00 14.89
N LEU A 381 10.70 -8.53 14.67
CA LEU A 381 10.45 -7.24 14.04
C LEU A 381 11.04 -6.09 14.86
N ALA A 382 10.86 -6.10 16.18
CA ALA A 382 11.39 -5.06 17.06
C ALA A 382 12.94 -5.05 17.03
N ALA A 383 13.57 -6.21 16.96
CA ALA A 383 15.02 -6.38 16.90
C ALA A 383 15.63 -6.12 15.51
N ALA A 384 14.83 -6.04 14.45
CA ALA A 384 15.32 -6.00 13.06
C ALA A 384 15.99 -4.66 12.66
N GLY A 385 16.00 -3.65 13.52
CA GLY A 385 16.61 -2.35 13.21
C GLY A 385 15.95 -1.62 12.04
N LEU A 386 14.64 -1.82 11.88
CA LEU A 386 13.88 -1.21 10.78
C LEU A 386 13.93 0.33 10.85
N PRO A 387 14.04 1.02 9.70
CA PRO A 387 14.23 2.46 9.66
C PRO A 387 13.01 3.20 10.22
N ALA A 388 13.26 4.30 10.91
CA ALA A 388 12.21 5.24 11.31
C ALA A 388 11.51 5.84 10.08
N GLY A 389 10.32 6.39 10.28
CA GLY A 389 9.59 7.06 9.19
C GLY A 389 10.38 8.23 8.61
N VAL A 390 10.45 8.29 7.27
CA VAL A 390 11.15 9.37 6.54
C VAL A 390 10.47 10.69 6.81
N ARG A 391 11.25 11.70 7.18
CA ARG A 391 10.82 13.07 7.49
C ARG A 391 11.25 14.05 6.40
N PRO A 392 10.58 15.20 6.26
CA PRO A 392 11.12 16.32 5.51
C PRO A 392 12.43 16.80 6.13
N LEU A 393 13.30 17.37 5.31
CA LEU A 393 14.56 17.97 5.81
C LEU A 393 14.33 19.20 6.68
N PHE A 394 13.16 19.82 6.57
CA PHE A 394 12.82 21.02 7.35
C PHE A 394 12.34 20.62 8.75
N GLY A 395 12.84 21.32 9.77
CA GLY A 395 12.38 21.14 11.16
C GLY A 395 12.75 19.81 11.82
N GLY A 396 13.67 19.04 11.23
CA GLY A 396 13.98 17.67 11.67
C GLY A 396 15.19 17.52 12.62
N GLY A 397 15.91 18.61 12.95
CA GLY A 397 17.09 18.55 13.83
C GLY A 397 18.15 17.56 13.32
N ASP A 398 18.83 16.89 14.26
CA ASP A 398 19.92 15.94 13.96
C ASP A 398 19.46 14.75 13.09
N GLU A 399 18.23 14.28 13.27
CA GLU A 399 17.67 13.21 12.46
C GLU A 399 17.57 13.58 10.96
N ALA A 400 17.22 14.83 10.66
CA ALA A 400 17.20 15.31 9.27
C ALA A 400 18.60 15.42 8.67
N ILE A 401 19.60 15.77 9.49
CA ILE A 401 21.00 15.80 9.09
C ILE A 401 21.47 14.39 8.75
N GLU A 402 21.20 13.40 9.59
CA GLU A 402 21.55 12.01 9.33
C GLU A 402 20.88 11.47 8.06
N GLN A 403 19.61 11.79 7.82
CA GLN A 403 18.93 11.44 6.58
C GLN A 403 19.58 12.11 5.36
N LEU A 404 19.97 13.39 5.46
CA LEU A 404 20.69 14.09 4.40
C LEU A 404 22.04 13.43 4.11
N LEU A 405 22.81 13.12 5.14
CA LEU A 405 24.09 12.43 4.99
C LEU A 405 23.93 11.05 4.38
N GLY A 406 22.88 10.31 4.75
CA GLY A 406 22.51 9.04 4.11
C GLY A 406 22.27 9.19 2.63
N ARG A 407 21.49 10.20 2.20
CA ARG A 407 21.24 10.51 0.78
C ARG A 407 22.51 10.88 0.02
N LEU A 408 23.38 11.70 0.61
CA LEU A 408 24.66 12.08 0.00
C LEU A 408 25.57 10.88 -0.17
N ARG A 409 25.67 10.00 0.83
CA ARG A 409 26.43 8.75 0.72
C ARG A 409 25.88 7.87 -0.39
N TRP A 410 24.56 7.70 -0.47
CA TRP A 410 23.92 6.92 -1.51
C TRP A 410 24.18 7.49 -2.91
N LEU A 411 24.18 8.80 -3.07
CA LEU A 411 24.51 9.45 -4.35
C LEU A 411 25.97 9.22 -4.77
N TYR A 412 26.90 9.19 -3.82
CA TYR A 412 28.32 9.01 -4.11
C TYR A 412 28.74 7.54 -4.30
N GLN A 413 28.18 6.67 -3.51
CA GLN A 413 28.63 5.27 -3.40
C GLN A 413 27.63 4.29 -4.00
N GLY A 414 26.45 4.82 -4.36
CA GLY A 414 25.37 4.03 -4.90
C GLY A 414 24.80 3.02 -3.91
N GLU A 415 24.21 2.00 -4.44
CA GLU A 415 23.52 0.96 -3.70
C GLU A 415 24.47 0.06 -2.86
N ASP A 416 25.75 0.03 -3.18
CA ASP A 416 26.74 -0.82 -2.50
C ASP A 416 26.92 -0.47 -1.02
N VAL A 417 26.69 0.81 -0.64
CA VAL A 417 26.72 1.21 0.78
C VAL A 417 25.54 0.68 1.56
N ASP A 418 24.37 0.68 0.96
CA ASP A 418 23.18 0.10 1.57
C ASP A 418 23.35 -1.41 1.72
N ARG A 419 23.88 -2.10 0.72
CA ARG A 419 24.20 -3.54 0.80
C ARG A 419 25.20 -3.86 1.91
N ALA A 420 26.21 -3.05 2.09
CA ALA A 420 27.20 -3.23 3.16
C ALA A 420 26.61 -3.00 4.56
N ARG A 421 25.60 -2.12 4.69
CA ARG A 421 24.87 -1.87 5.94
C ARG A 421 23.78 -2.89 6.22
N GLU A 422 23.14 -3.39 5.19
CA GLU A 422 22.11 -4.41 5.23
C GLU A 422 22.71 -5.81 5.51
N THR A 423 23.83 -5.87 6.25
CA THR A 423 24.44 -7.11 6.77
C THR A 423 24.42 -8.29 5.80
N GLY A 424 24.83 -8.08 4.58
CA GLY A 424 25.02 -9.13 3.58
C GLY A 424 23.76 -9.82 3.06
N ALA A 425 22.58 -9.43 3.50
CA ALA A 425 21.38 -10.23 3.33
C ALA A 425 20.34 -9.65 2.37
N TYR A 426 20.58 -8.54 1.68
CA TYR A 426 19.71 -8.20 0.56
C TYR A 426 20.18 -8.95 -0.70
N GLU A 427 20.15 -10.24 -0.64
CA GLU A 427 19.79 -11.00 -1.83
C GLU A 427 18.26 -10.94 -1.91
N PRO A 428 17.70 -10.07 -2.73
CA PRO A 428 16.29 -10.06 -2.93
C PRO A 428 16.01 -11.29 -3.75
N MET A 429 15.69 -12.38 -3.09
CA MET A 429 15.12 -13.48 -3.78
C MET A 429 15.98 -14.67 -4.10
N PRO A 430 15.47 -15.84 -3.78
CA PRO A 430 16.01 -17.10 -4.30
C PRO A 430 15.98 -17.18 -5.83
N PHE A 431 15.38 -16.19 -6.55
CA PHE A 431 15.04 -16.28 -7.98
C PHE A 431 15.71 -15.26 -8.88
N GLY A 432 16.61 -14.45 -8.38
CA GLY A 432 17.33 -13.50 -9.23
C GLY A 432 17.41 -12.09 -8.67
N LYS A 433 18.34 -11.36 -9.18
CA LYS A 433 18.54 -9.94 -8.84
C LYS A 433 17.30 -9.16 -9.23
N LEU A 434 16.80 -8.29 -8.34
CA LEU A 434 15.93 -7.19 -8.77
C LEU A 434 16.61 -6.48 -9.95
N PRO A 435 15.86 -6.00 -10.97
CA PRO A 435 16.46 -5.21 -12.02
C PRO A 435 17.26 -4.09 -11.38
N GLU A 436 18.52 -3.98 -11.78
CA GLU A 436 19.40 -2.91 -11.27
C GLU A 436 18.68 -1.58 -11.38
N PRO A 437 18.73 -0.71 -10.35
CA PRO A 437 18.15 0.61 -10.45
C PRO A 437 18.76 1.25 -11.68
N ARG A 438 17.91 1.75 -12.58
CA ARG A 438 18.41 2.52 -13.71
C ARG A 438 19.22 3.67 -13.12
N PRO A 439 20.52 3.77 -13.46
CA PRO A 439 21.30 4.88 -12.95
C PRO A 439 20.54 6.16 -13.27
N VAL A 440 20.30 6.98 -12.27
CA VAL A 440 19.84 8.34 -12.51
C VAL A 440 20.91 8.94 -13.39
N LYS A 441 20.60 9.23 -14.66
CA LYS A 441 21.50 9.98 -15.53
C LYS A 441 21.62 11.37 -14.89
N VAL A 442 22.53 11.51 -13.97
CA VAL A 442 23.05 12.81 -13.60
C VAL A 442 23.79 13.25 -14.84
N SER A 443 23.23 14.20 -15.57
CA SER A 443 23.93 14.83 -16.68
C SER A 443 25.25 15.32 -16.12
N ALA A 444 26.36 14.79 -16.65
CA ALA A 444 27.68 15.20 -16.19
C ALA A 444 27.77 16.74 -16.22
N PRO A 445 28.46 17.37 -15.26
CA PRO A 445 28.73 18.80 -15.32
C PRO A 445 29.54 19.05 -16.62
N GLY A 446 28.90 19.61 -17.64
CA GLY A 446 29.47 19.77 -18.98
C GLY A 446 28.48 19.53 -20.11
N ALA A 447 27.27 19.05 -19.83
CA ALA A 447 26.22 19.03 -20.84
C ALA A 447 25.90 20.49 -21.24
N THR A 448 26.08 20.78 -22.53
CA THR A 448 25.76 22.05 -23.17
C THR A 448 24.49 22.67 -22.57
N PRO A 449 24.51 23.97 -22.27
CA PRO A 449 23.35 24.64 -21.68
C PRO A 449 22.12 24.39 -22.57
N VAL A 450 21.09 23.86 -22.01
CA VAL A 450 19.78 23.79 -22.67
C VAL A 450 19.44 25.23 -23.02
N ALA A 451 19.33 25.52 -24.33
CA ALA A 451 19.00 26.83 -24.81
C ALA A 451 17.76 27.36 -24.04
N PRO A 452 17.78 28.56 -23.50
CA PRO A 452 16.67 29.11 -22.75
C PRO A 452 15.40 29.01 -23.59
N PRO A 453 14.27 28.71 -22.98
CA PRO A 453 13.01 28.58 -23.71
C PRO A 453 12.78 29.87 -24.52
N PRO A 454 12.32 29.78 -25.75
CA PRO A 454 12.13 30.95 -26.60
C PRO A 454 11.21 31.94 -25.88
N PRO A 455 11.48 33.24 -25.94
CA PRO A 455 10.77 34.27 -25.22
C PRO A 455 9.25 34.13 -25.47
N LEU A 456 8.47 34.36 -24.43
CA LEU A 456 7.00 34.20 -24.41
C LEU A 456 6.29 34.73 -25.66
N ARG A 457 6.83 35.81 -26.27
CA ARG A 457 6.34 36.40 -27.51
C ARG A 457 6.36 35.44 -28.69
N ARG A 458 7.37 34.54 -28.80
CA ARG A 458 7.46 33.53 -29.87
C ARG A 458 6.47 32.36 -29.61
N GLN A 459 6.21 32.02 -28.39
CA GLN A 459 5.23 30.99 -28.05
C GLN A 459 3.79 31.44 -28.31
N LEU A 460 3.48 32.71 -28.01
CA LEU A 460 2.18 33.31 -28.28
C LEU A 460 1.94 33.43 -29.80
N ILE A 461 2.92 33.81 -30.59
CA ILE A 461 2.81 33.86 -32.06
C ILE A 461 2.58 32.47 -32.68
N LYS A 462 3.25 31.42 -32.17
CA LYS A 462 3.00 30.03 -32.61
C LYS A 462 1.58 29.55 -32.24
N ARG A 463 1.09 29.89 -31.04
CA ARG A 463 -0.28 29.58 -30.63
C ARG A 463 -1.32 30.33 -31.47
N ALA A 464 -1.14 31.61 -31.70
CA ALA A 464 -2.02 32.41 -32.53
C ALA A 464 -2.07 31.87 -33.98
N ARG A 465 -0.95 31.51 -34.59
CA ARG A 465 -0.91 30.91 -35.92
C ARG A 465 -1.59 29.54 -36.01
N ARG A 466 -1.56 28.72 -34.94
CA ARG A 466 -2.32 27.46 -34.86
C ARG A 466 -3.82 27.70 -34.73
N LEU A 467 -4.24 28.73 -33.99
CA LEU A 467 -5.66 29.09 -33.84
C LEU A 467 -6.24 29.58 -35.17
N VAL A 468 -5.50 30.46 -35.89
CA VAL A 468 -5.93 30.99 -37.19
C VAL A 468 -6.02 29.88 -38.25
N ARG A 469 -5.13 28.86 -38.20
CA ARG A 469 -5.25 27.69 -39.10
C ARG A 469 -6.46 26.81 -38.80
N ARG A 470 -6.87 26.69 -37.53
CA ARG A 470 -8.07 25.92 -37.13
C ARG A 470 -9.37 26.65 -37.42
N LEU A 471 -9.35 27.96 -37.60
CA LEU A 471 -10.54 28.76 -37.96
C LEU A 471 -10.70 28.92 -39.49
N ARG A 472 -9.76 28.42 -40.29
CA ARG A 472 -9.81 28.44 -41.76
C ARG A 472 -9.98 27.05 -42.38
N SER A 473 -10.09 26.01 -41.57
CA SER A 473 -10.51 24.64 -41.93
C SER A 473 -11.91 24.39 -41.35
#